data_99e1283eba041933a63b3c73dad030bf
#
_entry.id   99e1283eba041933a63b3c73dad030bf
#
_cell.length_a   1.000
_cell.length_b   1.000
_cell.length_c   1.000
_cell.angle_alpha   90.00
_cell.angle_beta   90.00
_cell.angle_gamma   90.00
#
_symmetry.space_group_name_H-M   'P 1'
#
loop_
_entity.id
_entity.type
_entity.pdbx_description
1 polymer ?
#
loop_
_entity_poly.entity_id
_entity_poly.type
_entity_poly.pdbx_seq_one_letter_code
_entity_poly.pdbx_strand_id
1 'polypeptide(L)'
;MSNAVERVTLPNGYWVNGVHFREAELRMLTGADEEFLVESANAMLPVTWTHALLSRCITHLDAVEAVTPLRVASLTVGDREALLLHLRRLTYGDRMQCTLACPQSDCGELMDLELKVSDLLQPPNPNPTPVYEVTVEKDGNRYRIRFHLPTGMDQEVAARQAHVDIQTAAEVLLRRCVEDVVDEDDHRLEWSPELLVDLPARMAELDPQAELVLNLTCPVCGEAFSLIFDACAYLIQETGEDLKILYREVHLLALYYHWSETEIMSMNTSKRRRYLNLILDNVSSRE
;
A
#
# COMPACT_ATOMS: atom_id res chain seq x y z
N MET A 1 9.29 -21.93 -16.43
CA MET A 1 8.26 -20.96 -16.82
C MET A 1 8.48 -19.75 -15.94
N SER A 2 8.67 -18.58 -16.53
CA SER A 2 8.99 -17.32 -15.85
C SER A 2 7.92 -17.02 -14.78
N ASN A 3 8.33 -16.63 -13.57
CA ASN A 3 7.41 -15.96 -12.64
C ASN A 3 6.80 -14.79 -13.42
N ALA A 4 5.47 -14.72 -13.48
CA ALA A 4 4.81 -13.62 -14.16
C ALA A 4 5.25 -12.33 -13.47
N VAL A 5 5.95 -11.49 -14.22
CA VAL A 5 6.33 -10.13 -13.81
C VAL A 5 5.37 -9.19 -14.50
N GLU A 6 4.75 -8.30 -13.75
CA GLU A 6 3.86 -7.27 -14.27
C GLU A 6 4.55 -5.92 -14.18
N ARG A 7 4.54 -5.17 -15.29
CA ARG A 7 4.99 -3.78 -15.32
C ARG A 7 3.81 -2.89 -14.94
N VAL A 8 4.04 -2.00 -13.98
CA VAL A 8 3.05 -1.08 -13.44
C VAL A 8 3.55 0.35 -13.47
N THR A 9 2.65 1.29 -13.71
CA THR A 9 2.95 2.71 -13.72
C THR A 9 2.56 3.32 -12.37
N LEU A 10 3.52 3.92 -11.68
CA LEU A 10 3.32 4.59 -10.41
C LEU A 10 2.49 5.87 -10.57
N PRO A 11 1.53 6.19 -9.69
CA PRO A 11 0.73 7.40 -9.74
C PRO A 11 1.56 8.69 -9.79
N ASN A 12 2.54 8.84 -8.91
CA ASN A 12 3.42 10.02 -8.85
C ASN A 12 4.82 9.73 -9.39
N GLY A 13 5.31 8.50 -9.18
CA GLY A 13 6.67 8.12 -9.56
C GLY A 13 7.75 8.71 -8.65
N TYR A 14 9.00 8.62 -9.09
CA TYR A 14 10.17 9.02 -8.30
C TYR A 14 11.22 9.71 -9.16
N TRP A 15 12.10 10.45 -8.48
CA TRP A 15 13.14 11.27 -9.12
C TRP A 15 14.52 10.72 -8.80
N VAL A 16 15.36 10.56 -9.84
CA VAL A 16 16.77 10.19 -9.70
C VAL A 16 17.59 11.17 -10.53
N ASN A 17 18.47 11.93 -9.89
CA ASN A 17 19.33 12.93 -10.55
C ASN A 17 18.54 13.92 -11.41
N GLY A 18 17.37 14.35 -10.97
CA GLY A 18 16.50 15.29 -11.69
C GLY A 18 15.70 14.69 -12.84
N VAL A 19 15.80 13.39 -13.08
CA VAL A 19 15.01 12.65 -14.08
C VAL A 19 13.85 11.94 -13.39
N HIS A 20 12.66 12.05 -13.97
CA HIS A 20 11.44 11.43 -13.48
C HIS A 20 11.25 10.02 -14.02
N PHE A 21 10.97 9.07 -13.15
CA PHE A 21 10.68 7.67 -13.48
C PHE A 21 9.35 7.24 -12.87
N ARG A 22 8.62 6.37 -13.55
CA ARG A 22 7.29 5.91 -13.12
C ARG A 22 7.08 4.40 -13.23
N GLU A 23 8.01 3.69 -13.85
CA GLU A 23 7.82 2.27 -14.10
C GLU A 23 8.43 1.43 -12.97
N ALA A 24 7.65 0.44 -12.55
CA ALA A 24 8.08 -0.60 -11.63
C ALA A 24 7.68 -1.97 -12.17
N GLU A 25 8.47 -2.99 -11.86
CA GLU A 25 8.12 -4.38 -12.17
C GLU A 25 7.89 -5.16 -10.87
N LEU A 26 6.75 -5.85 -10.81
CA LEU A 26 6.33 -6.66 -9.68
C LEU A 26 6.27 -8.13 -10.04
N ARG A 27 6.69 -9.00 -9.12
CA ARG A 27 6.41 -10.44 -9.16
C ARG A 27 5.29 -10.80 -8.18
N MET A 28 4.60 -11.89 -8.44
CA MET A 28 3.61 -12.47 -7.51
C MET A 28 4.26 -12.82 -6.17
N LEU A 29 3.44 -12.87 -5.11
CA LEU A 29 3.85 -13.45 -3.83
C LEU A 29 4.25 -14.91 -4.01
N THR A 30 5.31 -15.31 -3.31
CA THR A 30 5.72 -16.71 -3.12
C THR A 30 5.25 -17.20 -1.74
N GLY A 31 5.34 -18.50 -1.49
CA GLY A 31 5.04 -19.03 -0.15
C GLY A 31 5.87 -18.36 0.96
N ALA A 32 7.14 -18.08 0.69
CA ALA A 32 8.01 -17.36 1.64
C ALA A 32 7.61 -15.89 1.86
N ASP A 33 6.92 -15.27 0.91
CA ASP A 33 6.35 -13.94 1.11
C ASP A 33 5.02 -14.01 1.87
N GLU A 34 4.19 -15.02 1.59
CA GLU A 34 2.95 -15.29 2.33
C GLU A 34 3.23 -15.58 3.82
N GLU A 35 4.24 -16.41 4.12
CA GLU A 35 4.71 -16.65 5.47
C GLU A 35 5.22 -15.38 6.15
N PHE A 36 6.12 -14.63 5.49
CA PHE A 36 6.63 -13.34 5.98
C PHE A 36 5.50 -12.36 6.32
N LEU A 37 4.48 -12.26 5.46
CA LEU A 37 3.31 -11.41 5.65
C LEU A 37 2.66 -11.63 7.01
N VAL A 38 2.39 -12.87 7.36
CA VAL A 38 1.64 -13.22 8.57
C VAL A 38 2.52 -13.18 9.82
N GLU A 39 3.73 -13.73 9.74
CA GLU A 39 4.63 -13.81 10.90
C GLU A 39 5.16 -12.45 11.33
N SER A 40 5.40 -11.53 10.40
CA SER A 40 5.94 -10.20 10.70
C SER A 40 4.88 -9.13 11.01
N ALA A 41 3.59 -9.40 10.74
CA ALA A 41 2.51 -8.40 10.87
C ALA A 41 2.43 -7.76 12.27
N ASN A 42 2.63 -8.55 13.34
CA ASN A 42 2.59 -8.08 14.71
C ASN A 42 3.95 -7.58 15.26
N ALA A 43 5.03 -7.79 14.50
CA ALA A 43 6.39 -7.44 14.94
C ALA A 43 6.87 -6.09 14.42
N MET A 44 6.19 -5.53 13.42
CA MET A 44 6.58 -4.30 12.73
C MET A 44 5.43 -3.29 12.69
N LEU A 45 5.76 -2.00 12.56
CA LEU A 45 4.78 -0.99 12.19
C LEU A 45 4.25 -1.30 10.77
N PRO A 46 2.95 -1.10 10.47
CA PRO A 46 2.38 -1.36 9.14
C PRO A 46 3.17 -0.70 8.00
N VAL A 47 3.62 0.54 8.20
CA VAL A 47 4.42 1.27 7.22
C VAL A 47 5.78 0.59 6.97
N THR A 48 6.48 0.17 8.01
CA THR A 48 7.78 -0.52 7.88
C THR A 48 7.62 -1.91 7.25
N TRP A 49 6.52 -2.58 7.62
CA TRP A 49 6.14 -3.86 7.05
C TRP A 49 5.87 -3.74 5.52
N THR A 50 5.14 -2.70 5.09
CA THR A 50 4.91 -2.38 3.67
C THR A 50 6.23 -2.21 2.92
N HIS A 51 7.21 -1.49 3.49
CA HIS A 51 8.53 -1.31 2.87
C HIS A 51 9.25 -2.65 2.68
N ALA A 52 9.23 -3.49 3.71
CA ALA A 52 9.88 -4.80 3.68
C ALA A 52 9.23 -5.72 2.64
N LEU A 53 7.90 -5.79 2.59
CA LEU A 53 7.17 -6.60 1.62
C LEU A 53 7.43 -6.14 0.18
N LEU A 54 7.20 -4.87 -0.10
CA LEU A 54 7.35 -4.33 -1.45
C LEU A 54 8.79 -4.48 -1.94
N SER A 55 9.81 -4.31 -1.08
CA SER A 55 11.22 -4.52 -1.47
C SER A 55 11.54 -5.97 -1.87
N ARG A 56 10.76 -6.94 -1.40
CA ARG A 56 10.88 -8.36 -1.79
C ARG A 56 10.18 -8.66 -3.12
N CYS A 57 9.11 -7.93 -3.44
CA CYS A 57 8.24 -8.22 -4.57
C CYS A 57 8.52 -7.34 -5.80
N ILE A 58 9.07 -6.14 -5.63
CA ILE A 58 9.53 -5.31 -6.74
C ILE A 58 10.83 -5.90 -7.28
N THR A 59 10.81 -6.31 -8.55
CA THR A 59 11.97 -6.89 -9.23
C THR A 59 12.81 -5.85 -9.94
N HIS A 60 12.21 -4.73 -10.33
CA HIS A 60 12.88 -3.65 -11.03
C HIS A 60 12.23 -2.29 -10.75
N LEU A 61 13.07 -1.28 -10.57
CA LEU A 61 12.76 0.16 -10.62
C LEU A 61 13.78 0.81 -11.54
N ASP A 62 13.34 1.62 -12.50
CA ASP A 62 14.24 2.29 -13.44
C ASP A 62 15.27 3.16 -12.71
N ALA A 63 16.50 3.18 -13.21
CA ALA A 63 17.63 3.91 -12.63
C ALA A 63 17.97 3.59 -11.17
N VAL A 64 17.47 2.47 -10.62
CA VAL A 64 17.75 2.00 -9.26
C VAL A 64 18.48 0.67 -9.31
N GLU A 65 19.71 0.61 -8.80
CA GLU A 65 20.53 -0.60 -8.83
C GLU A 65 19.99 -1.72 -7.94
N ALA A 66 19.44 -1.37 -6.76
CA ALA A 66 18.89 -2.34 -5.83
C ALA A 66 17.61 -1.82 -5.16
N VAL A 67 16.57 -2.64 -5.19
CA VAL A 67 15.30 -2.33 -4.49
C VAL A 67 15.43 -2.74 -3.02
N THR A 68 15.68 -1.76 -2.17
CA THR A 68 15.80 -1.95 -0.73
C THR A 68 14.57 -1.38 0.00
N PRO A 69 14.29 -1.79 1.26
CA PRO A 69 13.21 -1.18 2.05
C PRO A 69 13.32 0.35 2.14
N LEU A 70 14.54 0.90 2.24
CA LEU A 70 14.76 2.35 2.26
C LEU A 70 14.39 3.01 0.92
N ARG A 71 14.67 2.35 -0.21
CA ARG A 71 14.26 2.86 -1.53
C ARG A 71 12.75 2.85 -1.67
N VAL A 72 12.08 1.80 -1.22
CA VAL A 72 10.60 1.74 -1.18
C VAL A 72 10.03 2.82 -0.26
N ALA A 73 10.66 3.06 0.89
CA ALA A 73 10.27 4.11 1.82
C ALA A 73 10.38 5.53 1.21
N SER A 74 11.23 5.73 0.19
CA SER A 74 11.35 7.03 -0.50
C SER A 74 10.26 7.28 -1.55
N LEU A 75 9.45 6.29 -1.89
CA LEU A 75 8.26 6.47 -2.74
C LEU A 75 7.15 7.20 -1.98
N THR A 76 6.28 7.90 -2.71
CA THR A 76 5.10 8.54 -2.10
C THR A 76 4.17 7.50 -1.47
N VAL A 77 3.30 7.94 -0.57
CA VAL A 77 2.30 7.04 0.04
C VAL A 77 1.43 6.44 -1.05
N GLY A 78 0.93 7.24 -1.98
CA GLY A 78 0.07 6.76 -3.07
C GLY A 78 0.78 5.76 -3.99
N ASP A 79 2.05 5.96 -4.33
CA ASP A 79 2.79 4.99 -5.12
C ASP A 79 2.90 3.63 -4.43
N ARG A 80 3.10 3.61 -3.10
CA ARG A 80 3.18 2.38 -2.32
C ARG A 80 1.81 1.68 -2.19
N GLU A 81 0.73 2.45 -1.99
CA GLU A 81 -0.64 1.91 -1.98
C GLU A 81 -1.00 1.31 -3.34
N ALA A 82 -0.66 1.98 -4.44
CA ALA A 82 -0.84 1.43 -5.79
C ALA A 82 -0.06 0.12 -5.97
N LEU A 83 1.19 0.07 -5.51
CA LEU A 83 2.02 -1.14 -5.59
C LEU A 83 1.43 -2.31 -4.78
N LEU A 84 0.87 -2.06 -3.58
CA LEU A 84 0.19 -3.08 -2.78
C LEU A 84 -1.05 -3.62 -3.51
N LEU A 85 -1.87 -2.75 -4.09
CA LEU A 85 -3.04 -3.12 -4.88
C LEU A 85 -2.65 -3.93 -6.13
N HIS A 86 -1.63 -3.51 -6.86
CA HIS A 86 -1.12 -4.27 -8.01
C HIS A 86 -0.56 -5.64 -7.58
N LEU A 87 0.21 -5.70 -6.48
CA LEU A 87 0.74 -6.96 -5.95
C LEU A 87 -0.39 -7.92 -5.56
N ARG A 88 -1.43 -7.40 -4.89
CA ARG A 88 -2.62 -8.16 -4.55
C ARG A 88 -3.33 -8.68 -5.81
N ARG A 89 -3.56 -7.80 -6.80
CA ARG A 89 -4.21 -8.17 -8.06
C ARG A 89 -3.43 -9.25 -8.81
N LEU A 90 -2.11 -9.11 -8.86
CA LEU A 90 -1.23 -10.07 -9.52
C LEU A 90 -1.26 -11.44 -8.85
N THR A 91 -1.39 -11.48 -7.52
CA THR A 91 -1.35 -12.73 -6.73
C THR A 91 -2.72 -13.41 -6.64
N TYR A 92 -3.79 -12.67 -6.34
CA TYR A 92 -5.12 -13.19 -6.02
C TYR A 92 -6.20 -12.83 -7.04
N GLY A 93 -5.88 -12.00 -8.03
CA GLY A 93 -6.82 -11.53 -9.04
C GLY A 93 -7.44 -10.18 -8.70
N ASP A 94 -8.37 -9.71 -9.55
CA ASP A 94 -8.93 -8.34 -9.45
C ASP A 94 -10.03 -8.21 -8.39
N ARG A 95 -10.81 -9.27 -8.16
CA ARG A 95 -11.94 -9.26 -7.22
C ARG A 95 -11.48 -9.40 -5.78
N MET A 96 -12.07 -8.61 -4.90
CA MET A 96 -11.84 -8.58 -3.46
C MET A 96 -13.18 -8.74 -2.74
N GLN A 97 -13.18 -9.50 -1.65
CA GLN A 97 -14.36 -9.65 -0.79
C GLN A 97 -13.97 -9.26 0.63
N CYS A 98 -14.77 -8.43 1.26
CA CYS A 98 -14.60 -8.08 2.66
C CYS A 98 -15.97 -7.98 3.34
N THR A 99 -16.00 -8.27 4.63
CA THR A 99 -17.18 -8.12 5.49
C THR A 99 -16.94 -6.96 6.42
N LEU A 100 -17.87 -6.00 6.44
CA LEU A 100 -17.82 -4.79 7.25
C LEU A 100 -19.04 -4.72 8.15
N ALA A 101 -18.85 -4.25 9.39
CA ALA A 101 -19.96 -3.96 10.28
C ALA A 101 -20.47 -2.52 10.07
N CYS A 102 -21.78 -2.34 10.08
CA CYS A 102 -22.38 -1.02 10.12
C CYS A 102 -21.88 -0.27 11.37
N PRO A 103 -21.40 0.98 11.25
CA PRO A 103 -20.87 1.74 12.40
C PRO A 103 -21.95 2.24 13.37
N GLN A 104 -23.22 2.17 12.99
CA GLN A 104 -24.32 2.57 13.86
C GLN A 104 -24.50 1.59 15.03
N SER A 105 -24.45 2.12 16.25
CA SER A 105 -24.49 1.32 17.49
C SER A 105 -25.74 0.44 17.60
N ASP A 106 -26.87 0.91 17.06
CA ASP A 106 -28.16 0.20 17.14
C ASP A 106 -28.40 -0.75 15.96
N CYS A 107 -27.46 -0.80 15.00
CA CYS A 107 -27.55 -1.66 13.82
C CYS A 107 -26.51 -2.77 13.87
N GLY A 108 -25.22 -2.44 13.74
CA GLY A 108 -24.12 -3.41 13.77
C GLY A 108 -24.18 -4.51 12.70
N GLU A 109 -25.03 -4.35 11.66
CA GLU A 109 -25.22 -5.35 10.60
C GLU A 109 -23.91 -5.62 9.86
N LEU A 110 -23.64 -6.91 9.58
CA LEU A 110 -22.49 -7.32 8.78
C LEU A 110 -22.87 -7.26 7.30
N MET A 111 -22.09 -6.53 6.56
CA MET A 111 -22.29 -6.32 5.12
C MET A 111 -21.15 -6.95 4.33
N ASP A 112 -21.48 -7.80 3.37
CA ASP A 112 -20.50 -8.32 2.42
C ASP A 112 -20.33 -7.31 1.29
N LEU A 113 -19.07 -6.92 1.07
CA LEU A 113 -18.68 -5.96 0.05
C LEU A 113 -17.79 -6.63 -0.99
N GLU A 114 -18.18 -6.55 -2.25
CA GLU A 114 -17.33 -6.94 -3.38
C GLU A 114 -16.70 -5.68 -3.98
N LEU A 115 -15.37 -5.64 -4.00
CA LEU A 115 -14.57 -4.57 -4.61
C LEU A 115 -13.74 -5.14 -5.76
N LYS A 116 -13.26 -4.26 -6.62
CA LYS A 116 -12.24 -4.59 -7.63
C LYS A 116 -11.04 -3.70 -7.43
N VAL A 117 -9.85 -4.30 -7.49
CA VAL A 117 -8.61 -3.53 -7.46
C VAL A 117 -8.58 -2.45 -8.54
N SER A 118 -9.07 -2.82 -9.75
CA SER A 118 -9.17 -1.88 -10.89
C SER A 118 -9.99 -0.62 -10.59
N ASP A 119 -10.96 -0.70 -9.68
CA ASP A 119 -11.81 0.44 -9.30
C ASP A 119 -11.18 1.28 -8.18
N LEU A 120 -10.21 0.73 -7.46
CA LEU A 120 -9.46 1.40 -6.38
C LEU A 120 -8.21 2.12 -6.90
N LEU A 121 -7.66 1.68 -8.03
CA LEU A 121 -6.49 2.29 -8.63
C LEU A 121 -6.84 3.65 -9.24
N GLN A 122 -6.17 4.70 -8.79
CA GLN A 122 -6.33 6.04 -9.30
C GLN A 122 -5.48 6.29 -10.55
N PRO A 123 -5.94 7.14 -11.47
CA PRO A 123 -5.16 7.49 -12.65
C PRO A 123 -3.85 8.17 -12.25
N PRO A 124 -2.79 7.99 -13.04
CA PRO A 124 -1.52 8.63 -12.79
C PRO A 124 -1.63 10.16 -12.77
N ASN A 125 -0.94 10.81 -11.82
CA ASN A 125 -0.83 12.26 -11.75
C ASN A 125 -0.29 12.82 -13.10
N PRO A 126 -1.01 13.71 -13.78
CA PRO A 126 -0.57 14.23 -15.09
C PRO A 126 0.64 15.14 -15.00
N ASN A 127 0.87 15.81 -13.88
CA ASN A 127 1.91 16.79 -13.68
C ASN A 127 2.69 16.57 -12.37
N PRO A 128 3.38 15.45 -12.22
CA PRO A 128 4.14 15.17 -11.01
C PRO A 128 5.35 16.10 -10.95
N THR A 129 5.62 16.62 -9.77
CA THR A 129 6.83 17.40 -9.46
C THR A 129 7.44 16.92 -8.14
N PRO A 130 8.77 17.02 -7.95
CA PRO A 130 9.38 16.64 -6.69
C PRO A 130 8.96 17.56 -5.55
N VAL A 131 8.64 18.82 -5.87
CA VAL A 131 8.21 19.86 -4.93
C VAL A 131 7.03 20.61 -5.53
N TYR A 132 5.98 20.76 -4.78
CA TYR A 132 4.78 21.51 -5.11
C TYR A 132 4.82 22.87 -4.41
N GLU A 133 4.06 23.83 -4.95
CA GLU A 133 3.88 25.15 -4.35
C GLU A 133 2.39 25.48 -4.25
N VAL A 134 1.98 26.02 -3.12
CA VAL A 134 0.62 26.54 -2.90
C VAL A 134 0.71 27.92 -2.29
N THR A 135 -0.19 28.81 -2.72
CA THR A 135 -0.35 30.14 -2.13
C THR A 135 -1.53 30.12 -1.18
N VAL A 136 -1.31 30.55 0.05
CA VAL A 136 -2.33 30.66 1.11
C VAL A 136 -2.47 32.13 1.47
N GLU A 137 -3.71 32.62 1.58
CA GLU A 137 -4.02 33.97 2.07
C GLU A 137 -4.51 33.88 3.52
N LYS A 138 -3.84 34.61 4.41
CA LYS A 138 -4.22 34.68 5.82
C LYS A 138 -3.99 36.08 6.38
N ASP A 139 -4.98 36.60 7.09
CA ASP A 139 -4.93 37.95 7.72
C ASP A 139 -4.54 39.07 6.74
N GLY A 140 -4.92 38.93 5.45
CA GLY A 140 -4.63 39.89 4.40
C GLY A 140 -3.22 39.78 3.80
N ASN A 141 -2.42 38.83 4.24
CA ASN A 141 -1.08 38.54 3.71
C ASN A 141 -1.08 37.27 2.87
N ARG A 142 -0.19 37.19 1.89
CA ARG A 142 0.03 35.99 1.07
C ARG A 142 1.28 35.26 1.51
N TYR A 143 1.16 33.93 1.56
CA TYR A 143 2.23 33.04 1.92
C TYR A 143 2.40 31.99 0.82
N ARG A 144 3.63 31.70 0.39
CA ARG A 144 3.94 30.60 -0.50
C ARG A 144 4.55 29.48 0.31
N ILE A 145 3.93 28.31 0.20
CA ILE A 145 4.35 27.10 0.91
C ILE A 145 4.86 26.11 -0.13
N ARG A 146 6.12 25.71 0.00
CA ARG A 146 6.73 24.67 -0.81
C ARG A 146 6.75 23.36 -0.02
N PHE A 147 6.30 22.29 -0.65
CA PHE A 147 6.16 21.00 0.01
C PHE A 147 6.33 19.84 -0.98
N HIS A 148 6.70 18.66 -0.48
CA HIS A 148 6.64 17.42 -1.22
C HIS A 148 5.47 16.55 -0.72
N LEU A 149 4.99 15.62 -1.55
CA LEU A 149 3.98 14.64 -1.15
C LEU A 149 4.58 13.71 -0.09
N PRO A 150 3.76 13.28 0.91
CA PRO A 150 4.22 12.37 1.95
C PRO A 150 4.84 11.11 1.38
N THR A 151 6.04 10.79 1.83
CA THR A 151 6.75 9.54 1.52
C THR A 151 6.56 8.50 2.63
N GLY A 152 6.95 7.26 2.35
CA GLY A 152 7.01 6.23 3.38
C GLY A 152 7.93 6.56 4.55
N MET A 153 9.02 7.30 4.31
CA MET A 153 9.91 7.75 5.38
C MET A 153 9.21 8.76 6.30
N ASP A 154 8.43 9.68 5.74
CA ASP A 154 7.68 10.66 6.51
C ASP A 154 6.60 10.00 7.34
N GLN A 155 5.87 9.06 6.72
CA GLN A 155 4.84 8.26 7.36
C GLN A 155 5.41 7.39 8.50
N GLU A 156 6.60 6.80 8.33
CA GLU A 156 7.24 5.99 9.37
C GLU A 156 7.59 6.82 10.61
N VAL A 157 8.10 8.04 10.43
CA VAL A 157 8.41 8.95 11.55
C VAL A 157 7.13 9.37 12.26
N ALA A 158 6.07 9.74 11.51
CA ALA A 158 4.78 10.10 12.07
C ALA A 158 4.12 8.92 12.81
N ALA A 159 4.16 7.71 12.26
CA ALA A 159 3.58 6.52 12.86
C ALA A 159 4.20 6.17 14.23
N ARG A 160 5.47 6.44 14.43
CA ARG A 160 6.13 6.27 15.74
C ARG A 160 5.58 7.22 16.80
N GLN A 161 5.12 8.41 16.41
CA GLN A 161 4.49 9.39 17.31
C GLN A 161 3.01 9.08 17.55
N ALA A 162 2.32 8.46 16.60
CA ALA A 162 0.89 8.14 16.71
C ALA A 162 0.55 7.24 17.91
N HIS A 163 1.50 6.44 18.39
CA HIS A 163 1.35 5.66 19.63
C HIS A 163 1.25 6.53 20.89
N VAL A 164 1.73 7.78 20.82
CA VAL A 164 1.70 8.73 21.94
C VAL A 164 0.50 9.66 21.79
N ASP A 165 0.35 10.27 20.62
CA ASP A 165 -0.72 11.22 20.30
C ASP A 165 -0.90 11.35 18.79
N ILE A 166 -2.16 11.14 18.32
CA ILE A 166 -2.53 11.20 16.90
C ILE A 166 -2.39 12.62 16.33
N GLN A 167 -2.74 13.66 17.10
CA GLN A 167 -2.61 15.05 16.65
C GLN A 167 -1.15 15.41 16.42
N THR A 168 -0.29 15.07 17.36
CA THR A 168 1.15 15.26 17.21
C THR A 168 1.71 14.50 16.00
N ALA A 169 1.19 13.29 15.70
CA ALA A 169 1.62 12.53 14.53
C ALA A 169 1.27 13.24 13.21
N ALA A 170 0.08 13.81 13.09
CA ALA A 170 -0.34 14.57 11.91
C ALA A 170 0.53 15.84 11.71
N GLU A 171 0.81 16.57 12.78
CA GLU A 171 1.71 17.74 12.74
C GLU A 171 3.13 17.35 12.33
N VAL A 172 3.66 16.24 12.86
CA VAL A 172 4.97 15.73 12.50
C VAL A 172 5.02 15.37 11.01
N LEU A 173 3.98 14.73 10.49
CA LEU A 173 3.89 14.39 9.06
C LEU A 173 3.93 15.65 8.20
N LEU A 174 3.06 16.63 8.47
CA LEU A 174 3.00 17.89 7.74
C LEU A 174 4.32 18.66 7.78
N ARG A 175 4.91 18.77 8.99
CA ARG A 175 6.18 19.46 9.20
C ARG A 175 7.32 18.84 8.37
N ARG A 176 7.30 17.54 8.19
CA ARG A 176 8.31 16.84 7.38
C ARG A 176 8.12 17.09 5.89
N CYS A 177 6.89 17.24 5.44
CA CYS A 177 6.57 17.48 4.04
C CYS A 177 6.83 18.94 3.61
N VAL A 178 6.73 19.92 4.52
CA VAL A 178 6.97 21.34 4.22
C VAL A 178 8.47 21.61 4.16
N GLU A 179 8.93 22.11 3.00
CA GLU A 179 10.32 22.49 2.78
C GLU A 179 10.57 23.95 3.15
N ASP A 180 9.61 24.82 2.80
CA ASP A 180 9.78 26.27 2.91
C ASP A 180 8.43 26.98 3.00
N VAL A 181 8.38 28.08 3.78
CA VAL A 181 7.25 29.00 3.86
C VAL A 181 7.82 30.41 3.72
N VAL A 182 7.35 31.16 2.72
CA VAL A 182 7.80 32.53 2.47
C VAL A 182 6.62 33.51 2.38
N ASP A 183 6.84 34.74 2.77
CA ASP A 183 5.88 35.85 2.60
C ASP A 183 5.95 36.46 1.19
N GLU A 184 5.21 37.57 0.97
CA GLU A 184 5.17 38.29 -0.32
C GLU A 184 6.52 38.89 -0.72
N ASP A 185 7.37 39.17 0.25
CA ASP A 185 8.70 39.77 0.06
C ASP A 185 9.82 38.71 -0.01
N ASP A 186 9.47 37.44 -0.15
CA ASP A 186 10.39 36.29 -0.16
C ASP A 186 11.16 36.10 1.16
N HIS A 187 10.67 36.60 2.28
CA HIS A 187 11.26 36.33 3.57
C HIS A 187 10.79 34.95 4.07
N ARG A 188 11.74 34.14 4.49
CA ARG A 188 11.50 32.84 5.09
C ARG A 188 10.85 32.98 6.47
N LEU A 189 9.77 32.25 6.69
CA LEU A 189 9.02 32.27 7.95
C LEU A 189 9.16 30.94 8.69
N GLU A 190 8.98 31.03 10.00
CA GLU A 190 8.86 29.81 10.80
C GLU A 190 7.54 29.09 10.49
N TRP A 191 7.58 27.79 10.58
CA TRP A 191 6.44 26.91 10.40
C TRP A 191 5.33 27.23 11.45
N SER A 192 4.09 27.40 10.99
CA SER A 192 2.92 27.61 11.85
C SER A 192 1.81 26.69 11.43
N PRO A 193 1.21 25.88 12.36
CA PRO A 193 0.09 25.01 12.06
C PRO A 193 -1.08 25.74 11.38
N GLU A 194 -1.27 27.00 11.75
CA GLU A 194 -2.37 27.81 11.24
C GLU A 194 -2.25 28.18 9.76
N LEU A 195 -1.02 28.22 9.20
CA LEU A 195 -0.79 28.45 7.78
C LEU A 195 -1.00 27.16 6.96
N LEU A 196 -1.01 26.00 7.60
CA LEU A 196 -1.05 24.71 6.95
C LEU A 196 -2.41 24.01 7.03
N VAL A 197 -3.47 24.69 7.49
CA VAL A 197 -4.81 24.08 7.70
C VAL A 197 -5.33 23.42 6.42
N ASP A 198 -5.15 24.04 5.26
CA ASP A 198 -5.65 23.55 3.98
C ASP A 198 -4.65 22.64 3.25
N LEU A 199 -3.42 22.52 3.74
CA LEU A 199 -2.36 21.74 3.08
C LEU A 199 -2.69 20.24 2.97
N PRO A 200 -3.27 19.57 4.00
CA PRO A 200 -3.66 18.17 3.88
C PRO A 200 -4.66 17.90 2.75
N ALA A 201 -5.66 18.76 2.60
CA ALA A 201 -6.64 18.65 1.52
C ALA A 201 -5.96 18.79 0.14
N ARG A 202 -5.02 19.74 0.03
CA ARG A 202 -4.26 19.93 -1.21
C ARG A 202 -3.35 18.73 -1.53
N MET A 203 -2.71 18.14 -0.52
CA MET A 203 -1.93 16.91 -0.69
C MET A 203 -2.81 15.74 -1.16
N ALA A 204 -4.00 15.58 -0.58
CA ALA A 204 -4.96 14.54 -0.98
C ALA A 204 -5.45 14.70 -2.44
N GLU A 205 -5.65 15.94 -2.90
CA GLU A 205 -5.98 16.21 -4.31
C GLU A 205 -4.84 15.85 -5.27
N LEU A 206 -3.58 16.04 -4.85
CA LEU A 206 -2.39 15.76 -5.66
C LEU A 206 -2.00 14.29 -5.65
N ASP A 207 -2.34 13.57 -4.58
CA ASP A 207 -2.08 12.13 -4.42
C ASP A 207 -3.33 11.39 -3.93
N PRO A 208 -4.40 11.29 -4.75
CA PRO A 208 -5.64 10.66 -4.36
C PRO A 208 -5.50 9.15 -4.09
N GLN A 209 -4.41 8.54 -4.52
CA GLN A 209 -4.11 7.14 -4.23
C GLN A 209 -3.62 6.92 -2.79
N ALA A 210 -3.13 7.98 -2.12
CA ALA A 210 -2.60 7.89 -0.75
C ALA A 210 -3.68 7.62 0.31
N GLU A 211 -4.94 7.99 0.03
CA GLU A 211 -6.08 7.80 0.93
C GLU A 211 -7.32 7.38 0.16
N LEU A 212 -7.59 6.08 0.14
CA LEU A 212 -8.75 5.51 -0.57
C LEU A 212 -9.98 5.52 0.33
N VAL A 213 -10.90 6.43 0.07
CA VAL A 213 -12.15 6.55 0.82
C VAL A 213 -13.26 5.78 0.12
N LEU A 214 -13.85 4.82 0.83
CA LEU A 214 -15.05 4.09 0.38
C LEU A 214 -16.28 4.72 0.98
N ASN A 215 -17.21 5.17 0.13
CA ASN A 215 -18.51 5.70 0.54
C ASN A 215 -19.57 4.59 0.43
N LEU A 216 -20.15 4.21 1.54
CA LEU A 216 -21.02 3.05 1.68
C LEU A 216 -22.35 3.46 2.29
N THR A 217 -23.38 2.63 2.05
CA THR A 217 -24.70 2.78 2.68
C THR A 217 -25.11 1.42 3.26
N CYS A 218 -25.48 1.39 4.52
CA CYS A 218 -25.97 0.18 5.15
C CYS A 218 -27.31 -0.24 4.53
N PRO A 219 -27.44 -1.47 4.02
CA PRO A 219 -28.67 -1.94 3.39
C PRO A 219 -29.82 -2.15 4.38
N VAL A 220 -29.54 -2.23 5.68
CA VAL A 220 -30.53 -2.50 6.72
C VAL A 220 -31.07 -1.20 7.33
N CYS A 221 -30.21 -0.30 7.82
CA CYS A 221 -30.66 0.94 8.44
C CYS A 221 -30.63 2.17 7.52
N GLY A 222 -30.05 2.07 6.32
CA GLY A 222 -29.95 3.16 5.35
C GLY A 222 -28.88 4.22 5.70
N GLU A 223 -28.09 4.02 6.77
CA GLU A 223 -27.04 4.95 7.17
C GLU A 223 -25.93 5.00 6.13
N ALA A 224 -25.56 6.21 5.71
CA ALA A 224 -24.43 6.48 4.85
C ALA A 224 -23.18 6.76 5.67
N PHE A 225 -22.08 6.10 5.37
CA PHE A 225 -20.82 6.30 6.09
C PHE A 225 -19.62 6.14 5.14
N SER A 226 -18.49 6.67 5.56
CA SER A 226 -17.23 6.57 4.83
C SER A 226 -16.19 5.86 5.67
N LEU A 227 -15.36 5.05 5.03
CA LEU A 227 -14.21 4.43 5.66
C LEU A 227 -12.98 4.52 4.76
N ILE A 228 -11.81 4.57 5.36
CA ILE A 228 -10.53 4.50 4.64
C ILE A 228 -10.22 3.03 4.38
N PHE A 229 -9.96 2.69 3.11
CA PHE A 229 -9.51 1.37 2.73
C PHE A 229 -8.00 1.25 2.96
N ASP A 230 -7.59 0.30 3.79
CA ASP A 230 -6.18 -0.01 4.08
C ASP A 230 -5.76 -1.25 3.29
N ALA A 231 -5.01 -1.04 2.19
CA ALA A 231 -4.56 -2.14 1.33
C ALA A 231 -3.58 -3.08 2.06
N CYS A 232 -2.77 -2.55 2.97
CA CYS A 232 -1.83 -3.32 3.79
C CYS A 232 -2.58 -4.25 4.74
N ALA A 233 -3.52 -3.71 5.54
CA ALA A 233 -4.32 -4.49 6.48
C ALA A 233 -5.16 -5.56 5.76
N TYR A 234 -5.76 -5.21 4.62
CA TYR A 234 -6.51 -6.15 3.79
C TYR A 234 -5.64 -7.32 3.31
N LEU A 235 -4.45 -7.03 2.78
CA LEU A 235 -3.54 -8.06 2.27
C LEU A 235 -3.05 -9.00 3.38
N ILE A 236 -2.76 -8.47 4.59
CA ILE A 236 -2.40 -9.28 5.76
C ILE A 236 -3.54 -10.21 6.15
N GLN A 237 -4.77 -9.70 6.22
CA GLN A 237 -5.94 -10.49 6.58
C GLN A 237 -6.20 -11.61 5.56
N GLU A 238 -6.25 -11.27 4.28
CA GLU A 238 -6.50 -12.23 3.19
C GLU A 238 -5.44 -13.34 3.17
N THR A 239 -4.16 -12.99 3.32
CA THR A 239 -3.06 -13.98 3.36
C THR A 239 -3.08 -14.79 4.66
N GLY A 240 -3.46 -14.19 5.79
CA GLY A 240 -3.51 -14.84 7.10
C GLY A 240 -4.52 -15.98 7.18
N GLU A 241 -5.63 -15.85 6.47
CA GLU A 241 -6.62 -16.91 6.35
C GLU A 241 -6.06 -18.14 5.62
N ASP A 242 -5.14 -17.92 4.68
CA ASP A 242 -4.56 -18.95 3.82
C ASP A 242 -3.28 -19.63 4.41
N LEU A 243 -2.68 -19.13 5.51
CA LEU A 243 -1.41 -19.64 6.02
C LEU A 243 -1.48 -21.13 6.42
N LYS A 244 -2.59 -21.57 7.04
CA LYS A 244 -2.79 -22.99 7.37
C LYS A 244 -2.87 -23.84 6.10
N ILE A 245 -3.40 -23.30 5.03
CA ILE A 245 -3.50 -23.95 3.73
C ILE A 245 -2.09 -24.04 3.14
N LEU A 246 -1.27 -23.00 3.21
CA LEU A 246 0.11 -22.99 2.75
C LEU A 246 0.93 -24.15 3.34
N TYR A 247 0.92 -24.32 4.66
CA TYR A 247 1.67 -25.42 5.29
C TYR A 247 1.14 -26.82 4.92
N ARG A 248 -0.16 -26.97 4.68
CA ARG A 248 -0.71 -28.20 4.13
C ARG A 248 -0.24 -28.44 2.70
N GLU A 249 -0.19 -27.41 1.86
CA GLU A 249 0.34 -27.47 0.50
C GLU A 249 1.81 -27.89 0.52
N VAL A 250 2.64 -27.27 1.38
CA VAL A 250 4.06 -27.63 1.59
C VAL A 250 4.21 -29.09 2.00
N HIS A 251 3.45 -29.53 2.99
CA HIS A 251 3.48 -30.93 3.48
C HIS A 251 3.16 -31.93 2.36
N LEU A 252 2.09 -31.71 1.58
CA LEU A 252 1.69 -32.60 0.51
C LEU A 252 2.71 -32.61 -0.63
N LEU A 253 3.19 -31.46 -1.05
CA LEU A 253 4.19 -31.36 -2.12
C LEU A 253 5.51 -32.03 -1.73
N ALA A 254 5.98 -31.82 -0.49
CA ALA A 254 7.17 -32.49 0.02
C ALA A 254 6.99 -34.00 0.07
N LEU A 255 5.83 -34.50 0.51
CA LEU A 255 5.53 -35.94 0.61
C LEU A 255 5.54 -36.63 -0.76
N TYR A 256 4.91 -36.02 -1.78
CA TYR A 256 4.73 -36.66 -3.08
C TYR A 256 5.89 -36.43 -4.05
N TYR A 257 6.52 -35.25 -4.00
CA TYR A 257 7.60 -34.87 -4.95
C TYR A 257 8.99 -34.90 -4.32
N HIS A 258 9.10 -35.07 -2.99
CA HIS A 258 10.37 -35.04 -2.25
C HIS A 258 11.18 -33.75 -2.44
N TRP A 259 10.46 -32.64 -2.73
CA TRP A 259 11.07 -31.32 -2.81
C TRP A 259 11.31 -30.76 -1.41
N SER A 260 12.33 -29.95 -1.27
CA SER A 260 12.60 -29.25 -0.03
C SER A 260 11.55 -28.15 0.23
N GLU A 261 11.35 -27.81 1.49
CA GLU A 261 10.49 -26.70 1.89
C GLU A 261 10.88 -25.40 1.15
N THR A 262 12.19 -25.08 1.05
CA THR A 262 12.69 -23.90 0.36
C THR A 262 12.28 -23.87 -1.11
N GLU A 263 12.35 -25.00 -1.82
CA GLU A 263 11.92 -25.10 -3.21
C GLU A 263 10.43 -24.86 -3.35
N ILE A 264 9.62 -25.43 -2.46
CA ILE A 264 8.15 -25.27 -2.46
C ILE A 264 7.78 -23.82 -2.10
N MET A 265 8.38 -23.26 -1.06
CA MET A 265 8.14 -21.91 -0.60
C MET A 265 8.60 -20.84 -1.61
N SER A 266 9.52 -21.16 -2.51
CA SER A 266 9.90 -20.27 -3.62
C SER A 266 8.83 -20.17 -4.73
N MET A 267 7.82 -21.05 -4.72
CA MET A 267 6.74 -21.06 -5.70
C MET A 267 5.61 -20.12 -5.28
N ASN A 268 4.97 -19.47 -6.26
CA ASN A 268 3.72 -18.78 -6.03
C ASN A 268 2.54 -19.76 -5.87
N THR A 269 1.42 -19.30 -5.29
CA THR A 269 0.22 -20.08 -5.03
C THR A 269 -0.29 -20.81 -6.28
N SER A 270 -0.33 -20.16 -7.44
CA SER A 270 -0.80 -20.76 -8.69
C SER A 270 0.04 -21.95 -9.13
N LYS A 271 1.37 -21.88 -8.93
CA LYS A 271 2.27 -22.98 -9.26
C LYS A 271 2.12 -24.15 -8.28
N ARG A 272 2.02 -23.88 -6.97
CA ARG A 272 1.79 -24.91 -5.95
C ARG A 272 0.48 -25.65 -6.21
N ARG A 273 -0.62 -24.90 -6.45
CA ARG A 273 -1.95 -25.49 -6.71
C ARG A 273 -1.97 -26.38 -7.98
N ARG A 274 -1.21 -26.03 -9.03
CA ARG A 274 -1.10 -26.91 -10.22
C ARG A 274 -0.52 -28.27 -9.87
N TYR A 275 0.52 -28.34 -9.06
CA TYR A 275 1.13 -29.61 -8.65
C TYR A 275 0.22 -30.40 -7.70
N LEU A 276 -0.49 -29.72 -6.82
CA LEU A 276 -1.49 -30.35 -5.93
C LEU A 276 -2.63 -30.97 -6.73
N ASN A 277 -3.14 -30.31 -7.76
CA ASN A 277 -4.17 -30.86 -8.63
C ASN A 277 -3.68 -32.14 -9.33
N LEU A 278 -2.41 -32.19 -9.79
CA LEU A 278 -1.84 -33.40 -10.37
C LEU A 278 -1.76 -34.56 -9.35
N ILE A 279 -1.51 -34.26 -8.08
CA ILE A 279 -1.56 -35.28 -7.01
C ILE A 279 -2.99 -35.81 -6.85
N LEU A 280 -3.98 -34.91 -6.75
CA LEU A 280 -5.39 -35.27 -6.60
C LEU A 280 -5.90 -36.12 -7.76
N ASP A 281 -5.59 -35.75 -9.01
CA ASP A 281 -5.97 -36.48 -10.20
C ASP A 281 -5.38 -37.91 -10.21
N ASN A 282 -4.13 -38.06 -9.76
CA ASN A 282 -3.46 -39.36 -9.66
C ASN A 282 -4.01 -40.24 -8.56
N VAL A 283 -4.47 -39.67 -7.43
CA VAL A 283 -5.09 -40.43 -6.34
C VAL A 283 -6.47 -40.88 -6.75
N SER A 284 -7.28 -39.99 -7.34
CA SER A 284 -8.66 -40.31 -7.80
C SER A 284 -8.68 -41.33 -8.97
N SER A 285 -7.59 -41.44 -9.74
CA SER A 285 -7.49 -42.40 -10.85
C SER A 285 -7.08 -43.82 -10.39
N ARG A 286 -6.76 -44.00 -9.09
CA ARG A 286 -6.34 -45.28 -8.51
C ARG A 286 -7.44 -45.96 -7.67
N GLU A 287 -8.56 -45.27 -7.41
CA GLU A 287 -9.79 -45.83 -6.84
C GLU A 287 -10.73 -46.29 -7.95
#